data_edc977b8f238051147b436f8dc4efadc
#
_entry.id   edc977b8f238051147b436f8dc4efadc
#
_cell.length_a   1.000
_cell.length_b   1.000
_cell.length_c   1.000
_cell.angle_alpha   90.00
_cell.angle_beta   90.00
_cell.angle_gamma   90.00
#
_symmetry.space_group_name_H-M   'P 1'
#
loop_
_entity.id
_entity.type
_entity.pdbx_description
1 polymer ?
#
loop_
_entity_poly.entity_id
_entity_poly.type
_entity_poly.pdbx_seq_one_letter_code
_entity_poly.pdbx_strand_id
1 'polypeptide(L)'
;EANLQPDEQDELEQEQETLSHAEEIKSSLYKVTELLDGEEQGAIQILKEALSTVDSLERYFPKAKEISERIRSAYIDLNDLASETDVLKEDVEFNPERLEWVNERLNIHFCKNTVSPPWMN
;
A
#
# COMPACT_ATOMS: atom_id res chain seq x y z
N GLU A 1 20.05 21.50 18.65
CA GLU A 1 18.80 22.12 19.05
C GLU A 1 17.60 21.32 18.60
N ALA A 2 16.74 21.06 19.51
CA ALA A 2 15.64 20.16 19.21
C ALA A 2 14.33 20.89 18.88
N ASN A 3 14.42 22.05 18.29
CA ASN A 3 13.23 22.78 17.88
C ASN A 3 12.66 22.18 16.60
N LEU A 4 11.55 21.49 16.74
CA LEU A 4 10.83 20.95 15.59
C LEU A 4 9.85 21.99 15.08
N GLN A 5 9.87 22.23 13.79
CA GLN A 5 8.81 22.99 13.16
C GLN A 5 7.53 22.14 13.16
N PRO A 6 6.34 22.76 13.15
CA PRO A 6 5.10 22.00 13.09
C PRO A 6 5.06 21.03 11.92
N ASP A 7 5.58 21.44 10.76
CA ASP A 7 5.63 20.56 9.59
C ASP A 7 6.53 19.36 9.81
N GLU A 8 7.67 19.56 10.47
CA GLU A 8 8.59 18.48 10.77
C GLU A 8 7.98 17.48 11.72
N GLN A 9 7.23 17.95 12.71
CA GLN A 9 6.55 17.05 13.64
C GLN A 9 5.55 16.17 12.92
N ASP A 10 4.73 16.76 12.05
CA ASP A 10 3.74 16.01 11.29
C ASP A 10 4.40 14.97 10.40
N GLU A 11 5.49 15.35 9.74
CA GLU A 11 6.22 14.43 8.88
C GLU A 11 6.83 13.27 9.68
N LEU A 12 7.39 13.56 10.85
CA LEU A 12 7.97 12.54 11.69
C LEU A 12 6.92 11.60 12.27
N GLU A 13 5.76 12.14 12.64
CA GLU A 13 4.66 11.31 13.13
C GLU A 13 4.15 10.37 12.04
N GLN A 14 4.05 10.87 10.80
CA GLN A 14 3.65 10.04 9.66
C GLN A 14 4.71 8.98 9.39
N GLU A 15 5.97 9.34 9.43
CA GLU A 15 7.07 8.40 9.23
C GLU A 15 7.08 7.35 10.34
N GLN A 16 6.86 7.76 11.60
CA GLN A 16 6.78 6.84 12.72
C GLN A 16 5.68 5.81 12.51
N GLU A 17 4.51 6.27 12.10
CA GLU A 17 3.36 5.41 11.83
C GLU A 17 3.70 4.37 10.76
N THR A 18 4.28 4.84 9.66
CA THR A 18 4.65 3.96 8.55
C THR A 18 5.72 2.95 8.97
N LEU A 19 6.75 3.42 9.69
CA LEU A 19 7.84 2.54 10.10
C LEU A 19 7.40 1.52 11.15
N SER A 20 6.52 1.93 12.08
CA SER A 20 6.06 0.99 13.10
C SER A 20 5.15 -0.08 12.54
N HIS A 21 4.52 0.18 11.39
CA HIS A 21 3.64 -0.79 10.75
C HIS A 21 4.25 -1.37 9.48
N ALA A 22 5.55 -1.17 9.25
CA ALA A 22 6.19 -1.57 8.01
C ALA A 22 5.99 -3.05 7.66
N GLU A 23 6.13 -3.94 8.64
CA GLU A 23 5.93 -5.36 8.40
C GLU A 23 4.49 -5.67 8.03
N GLU A 24 3.55 -5.04 8.72
CA GLU A 24 2.14 -5.22 8.44
C GLU A 24 1.77 -4.67 7.09
N ILE A 25 2.28 -3.48 6.76
CA ILE A 25 2.04 -2.86 5.45
C ILE A 25 2.60 -3.75 4.34
N LYS A 26 3.83 -4.20 4.50
CA LYS A 26 4.48 -5.05 3.49
C LYS A 26 3.74 -6.36 3.30
N SER A 27 3.34 -6.99 4.40
CA SER A 27 2.58 -8.23 4.37
C SER A 27 1.24 -8.04 3.69
N SER A 28 0.55 -6.95 3.99
CA SER A 28 -0.74 -6.64 3.37
C SER A 28 -0.60 -6.37 1.88
N LEU A 29 0.44 -5.64 1.48
CA LEU A 29 0.69 -5.38 0.06
C LEU A 29 1.04 -6.66 -0.67
N TYR A 30 1.81 -7.54 -0.05
CA TYR A 30 2.12 -8.85 -0.61
C TYR A 30 0.83 -9.64 -0.83
N LYS A 31 -0.06 -9.63 0.16
CA LYS A 31 -1.34 -10.32 0.05
C LYS A 31 -2.20 -9.74 -1.07
N VAL A 32 -2.22 -8.42 -1.20
CA VAL A 32 -2.96 -7.76 -2.29
C VAL A 32 -2.39 -8.19 -3.64
N THR A 33 -1.07 -8.23 -3.78
CA THR A 33 -0.43 -8.67 -5.02
C THR A 33 -0.81 -10.11 -5.35
N GLU A 34 -0.83 -10.98 -4.34
CA GLU A 34 -1.23 -12.38 -4.53
C GLU A 34 -2.68 -12.51 -4.93
N LEU A 35 -3.55 -11.70 -4.31
CA LEU A 35 -4.97 -11.73 -4.65
C LEU A 35 -5.24 -11.22 -6.06
N LEU A 36 -4.42 -10.28 -6.54
CA LEU A 36 -4.57 -9.74 -7.89
C LEU A 36 -3.90 -10.62 -8.95
N ASP A 37 -2.69 -11.09 -8.67
CA ASP A 37 -1.85 -11.75 -9.66
C ASP A 37 -1.34 -13.13 -9.22
N GLY A 38 -2.08 -13.80 -8.34
CA GLY A 38 -1.75 -15.17 -7.94
C GLY A 38 -1.86 -16.14 -9.11
N GLU A 39 -1.02 -17.16 -9.10
CA GLU A 39 -0.94 -18.10 -10.23
C GLU A 39 -2.22 -18.87 -10.51
N GLU A 40 -2.94 -19.24 -9.47
CA GLU A 40 -4.11 -20.11 -9.66
C GLU A 40 -5.45 -19.42 -9.48
N GLN A 41 -5.54 -18.47 -8.54
CA GLN A 41 -6.82 -17.86 -8.19
C GLN A 41 -6.75 -16.35 -8.08
N GLY A 42 -5.74 -15.73 -8.70
CA GLY A 42 -5.66 -14.28 -8.71
C GLY A 42 -6.80 -13.67 -9.51
N ALA A 43 -7.19 -12.46 -9.13
CA ALA A 43 -8.27 -11.76 -9.81
C ALA A 43 -7.97 -11.56 -11.30
N ILE A 44 -6.71 -11.33 -11.65
CA ILE A 44 -6.29 -11.16 -13.03
C ILE A 44 -6.52 -12.44 -13.82
N GLN A 45 -6.21 -13.57 -13.23
CA GLN A 45 -6.38 -14.87 -13.89
C GLN A 45 -7.88 -15.18 -14.08
N ILE A 46 -8.69 -14.88 -13.08
CA ILE A 46 -10.14 -15.08 -13.14
C ILE A 46 -10.73 -14.17 -14.23
N LEU A 47 -10.27 -12.94 -14.29
CA LEU A 47 -10.75 -11.98 -15.27
C LEU A 47 -10.33 -12.38 -16.68
N LYS A 48 -9.13 -12.94 -16.82
CA LYS A 48 -8.65 -13.46 -18.11
C LYS A 48 -9.51 -14.61 -18.59
N GLU A 49 -9.92 -15.49 -17.68
CA GLU A 49 -10.81 -16.59 -18.01
C GLU A 49 -12.18 -16.07 -18.43
N ALA A 50 -12.71 -15.08 -17.71
CA ALA A 50 -13.97 -14.44 -18.08
C ALA A 50 -13.90 -13.81 -19.46
N LEU A 51 -12.79 -13.13 -19.76
CA LEU A 51 -12.57 -12.51 -21.07
C LEU A 51 -12.58 -13.56 -22.18
N SER A 52 -11.86 -14.65 -21.98
CA SER A 52 -11.79 -15.74 -22.94
C SER A 52 -13.17 -16.34 -23.21
N THR A 53 -13.96 -16.52 -22.14
CA THR A 53 -15.30 -17.07 -22.24
C THR A 53 -16.22 -16.15 -23.04
N VAL A 54 -16.16 -14.84 -22.74
CA VAL A 54 -17.02 -13.87 -23.45
C VAL A 54 -16.58 -13.71 -24.90
N ASP A 55 -15.29 -13.76 -25.16
CA ASP A 55 -14.78 -13.68 -26.54
C ASP A 55 -15.31 -14.86 -27.38
N SER A 56 -15.40 -16.03 -26.78
CA SER A 56 -15.99 -17.20 -27.46
C SER A 56 -17.47 -17.01 -27.75
N LEU A 57 -18.17 -16.37 -26.82
CA LEU A 57 -19.60 -16.09 -26.97
C LEU A 57 -19.88 -15.06 -28.04
N GLU A 58 -18.98 -14.12 -28.25
CA GLU A 58 -19.14 -13.01 -29.19
C GLU A 58 -19.45 -13.48 -30.61
N ARG A 59 -18.94 -14.65 -31.00
CA ARG A 59 -19.19 -15.22 -32.32
C ARG A 59 -20.68 -15.46 -32.58
N TYR A 60 -21.42 -15.80 -31.54
CA TYR A 60 -22.84 -16.16 -31.65
C TYR A 60 -23.73 -15.08 -31.09
N PHE A 61 -23.19 -14.16 -30.32
CA PHE A 61 -23.97 -13.14 -29.63
C PHE A 61 -23.23 -11.80 -29.71
N PRO A 62 -23.46 -11.01 -30.78
CA PRO A 62 -22.68 -9.79 -31.01
C PRO A 62 -22.75 -8.76 -29.87
N LYS A 63 -23.85 -8.77 -29.09
CA LYS A 63 -23.96 -7.85 -27.96
C LYS A 63 -22.91 -8.12 -26.86
N ALA A 64 -22.32 -9.30 -26.88
CA ALA A 64 -21.25 -9.62 -25.93
C ALA A 64 -19.97 -8.82 -26.19
N LYS A 65 -19.85 -8.19 -27.35
CA LYS A 65 -18.67 -7.40 -27.69
C LYS A 65 -18.44 -6.28 -26.68
N GLU A 66 -19.50 -5.59 -26.29
CA GLU A 66 -19.38 -4.50 -25.30
C GLU A 66 -18.90 -5.05 -23.96
N ILE A 67 -19.42 -6.21 -23.54
CA ILE A 67 -18.99 -6.85 -22.30
C ILE A 67 -17.51 -7.22 -22.40
N SER A 68 -17.11 -7.79 -23.53
CA SER A 68 -15.73 -8.19 -23.78
C SER A 68 -14.78 -6.99 -23.68
N GLU A 69 -15.15 -5.85 -24.28
CA GLU A 69 -14.34 -4.65 -24.22
C GLU A 69 -14.19 -4.12 -22.80
N ARG A 70 -15.26 -4.16 -22.03
CA ARG A 70 -15.23 -3.68 -20.65
C ARG A 70 -14.40 -4.60 -19.76
N ILE A 71 -14.48 -5.91 -19.96
CA ILE A 71 -13.67 -6.86 -19.22
C ILE A 71 -12.19 -6.65 -19.59
N ARG A 72 -11.89 -6.42 -20.85
CA ARG A 72 -10.53 -6.16 -21.29
C ARG A 72 -9.95 -4.91 -20.64
N SER A 73 -10.72 -3.84 -20.55
CA SER A 73 -10.31 -2.63 -19.86
C SER A 73 -10.01 -2.91 -18.38
N ALA A 74 -10.90 -3.67 -17.73
CA ALA A 74 -10.69 -4.04 -16.32
C ALA A 74 -9.43 -4.89 -16.16
N TYR A 75 -9.19 -5.81 -17.10
CA TYR A 75 -7.99 -6.66 -17.09
C TYR A 75 -6.73 -5.81 -17.15
N ILE A 76 -6.70 -4.82 -18.04
CA ILE A 76 -5.56 -3.92 -18.18
C ILE A 76 -5.36 -3.12 -16.90
N ASP A 77 -6.44 -2.59 -16.32
CA ASP A 77 -6.37 -1.82 -15.08
C ASP A 77 -5.85 -2.67 -13.93
N LEU A 78 -6.29 -3.92 -13.82
CA LEU A 78 -5.82 -4.81 -12.75
C LEU A 78 -4.34 -5.16 -12.91
N ASN A 79 -3.88 -5.35 -14.14
CA ASN A 79 -2.47 -5.57 -14.40
C ASN A 79 -1.64 -4.37 -13.96
N ASP A 80 -2.09 -3.17 -14.27
CA ASP A 80 -1.41 -1.94 -13.84
C ASP A 80 -1.40 -1.83 -12.32
N LEU A 81 -2.53 -2.12 -11.68
CA LEU A 81 -2.64 -2.08 -10.22
C LEU A 81 -1.70 -3.10 -9.56
N ALA A 82 -1.62 -4.30 -10.11
CA ALA A 82 -0.72 -5.31 -9.57
C ALA A 82 0.73 -4.85 -9.65
N SER A 83 1.11 -4.22 -10.77
CA SER A 83 2.45 -3.68 -10.94
C SER A 83 2.72 -2.55 -9.95
N GLU A 84 1.77 -1.64 -9.78
CA GLU A 84 1.91 -0.54 -8.84
C GLU A 84 2.01 -1.04 -7.40
N THR A 85 1.21 -2.04 -7.05
CA THR A 85 1.24 -2.62 -5.70
C THR A 85 2.59 -3.28 -5.44
N ASP A 86 3.12 -3.95 -6.45
CA ASP A 86 4.43 -4.59 -6.33
C ASP A 86 5.53 -3.56 -6.09
N VAL A 87 5.48 -2.43 -6.80
CA VAL A 87 6.43 -1.34 -6.60
C VAL A 87 6.28 -0.75 -5.20
N LEU A 88 5.05 -0.53 -4.75
CA LEU A 88 4.81 -0.01 -3.40
C LEU A 88 5.33 -0.96 -2.33
N LYS A 89 5.17 -2.24 -2.55
CA LYS A 89 5.68 -3.26 -1.63
C LYS A 89 7.20 -3.16 -1.47
N GLU A 90 7.89 -2.91 -2.58
CA GLU A 90 9.34 -2.74 -2.55
C GLU A 90 9.76 -1.44 -1.86
N ASP A 91 8.91 -0.42 -1.90
CA ASP A 91 9.21 0.87 -1.27
C ASP A 91 9.06 0.83 0.25
N VAL A 92 8.30 -0.11 0.79
CA VAL A 92 8.11 -0.20 2.23
C VAL A 92 9.28 -0.97 2.82
N GLU A 93 10.09 -0.28 3.60
CA GLU A 93 11.27 -0.88 4.23
C GLU A 93 11.07 -0.99 5.73
N PHE A 94 11.44 -2.15 6.25
CA PHE A 94 11.53 -2.33 7.70
C PHE A 94 12.89 -1.81 8.15
N ASN A 95 12.89 -0.65 8.80
CA ASN A 95 14.12 0.00 9.23
C ASN A 95 14.02 0.37 10.71
N PRO A 96 14.40 -0.56 11.60
CA PRO A 96 14.30 -0.31 13.04
C PRO A 96 15.19 0.82 13.54
N GLU A 97 16.33 1.03 12.90
CA GLU A 97 17.23 2.12 13.28
C GLU A 97 16.59 3.47 13.01
N ARG A 98 15.98 3.62 11.86
CA ARG A 98 15.29 4.87 11.51
C ARG A 98 14.10 5.09 12.44
N LEU A 99 13.34 4.04 12.72
CA LEU A 99 12.21 4.13 13.63
C LEU A 99 12.66 4.60 15.01
N GLU A 100 13.76 4.04 15.51
CA GLU A 100 14.31 4.44 16.80
C GLU A 100 14.70 5.92 16.79
N TRP A 101 15.35 6.36 15.73
CA TRP A 101 15.73 7.76 15.58
C TRP A 101 14.51 8.68 15.58
N VAL A 102 13.47 8.31 14.85
CA VAL A 102 12.24 9.10 14.77
C VAL A 102 11.56 9.16 16.14
N ASN A 103 11.50 8.02 16.83
CA ASN A 103 10.91 7.97 18.17
C ASN A 103 11.64 8.87 19.13
N GLU A 104 12.97 8.87 19.10
CA GLU A 104 13.78 9.73 19.96
C GLU A 104 13.53 11.19 19.63
N ARG A 105 13.47 11.54 18.35
CA ARG A 105 13.25 12.92 17.94
C ARG A 105 11.88 13.42 18.39
N LEU A 106 10.84 12.62 18.20
CA LEU A 106 9.50 12.97 18.64
C LEU A 106 9.41 13.05 20.16
N ASN A 107 10.09 12.15 20.85
CA ASN A 107 10.09 12.12 22.30
C ASN A 107 10.77 13.39 22.87
N ILE A 108 11.87 13.82 22.28
CA ILE A 108 12.55 15.06 22.67
C ILE A 108 11.61 16.24 22.50
N HIS A 109 10.94 16.33 21.35
CA HIS A 109 9.98 17.39 21.08
C HIS A 109 8.85 17.38 22.11
N PHE A 110 8.30 16.22 22.39
CA PHE A 110 7.22 16.06 23.35
C PHE A 110 7.66 16.51 24.74
N CYS A 111 8.85 16.10 25.17
CA CYS A 111 9.37 16.49 26.47
C CYS A 111 9.58 17.99 26.63
N LYS A 112 9.94 18.65 25.54
CA LYS A 112 10.12 20.11 25.58
C LYS A 112 8.81 20.87 25.66
N ASN A 113 7.75 20.30 25.08
CA ASN A 113 6.45 20.95 25.04
C ASN A 113 5.55 20.58 26.22
N THR A 114 5.96 19.58 27.01
CA THR A 114 5.19 19.13 28.15
C THR A 114 5.76 19.77 29.42
N VAL A 115 4.89 20.32 30.27
CA VAL A 115 5.30 20.84 31.56
C VAL A 115 5.59 19.68 32.47
N SER A 116 6.85 19.57 32.91
CA SER A 116 7.22 18.49 33.83
C SER A 116 6.67 18.76 35.22
N PRO A 117 6.08 17.75 35.87
CA PRO A 117 5.69 17.90 37.27
C PRO A 117 6.92 18.16 38.13
N PRO A 118 6.77 18.90 39.26
CA PRO A 118 7.91 19.19 40.11
C PRO A 118 8.67 17.95 40.59
N TRP A 119 7.98 16.84 40.78
CA TRP A 119 8.60 15.61 41.26
C TRP A 119 9.43 14.88 40.19
N MET A 120 9.39 15.33 38.96
CA MET A 120 10.19 14.74 37.89
C MET A 120 11.53 15.44 37.66
N ASN A 121 11.80 16.47 38.39
CA ASN A 121 13.08 17.18 38.27
C ASN A 121 14.19 16.49 39.00
#